data_4951fa9842cd1cd868a2958172a46221
#
_entry.id   4951fa9842cd1cd868a2958172a46221
#
_cell.length_a   1.000
_cell.length_b   1.000
_cell.length_c   1.000
_cell.angle_alpha   90.00
_cell.angle_beta   90.00
_cell.angle_gamma   90.00
#
_symmetry.space_group_name_H-M   'P 1'
#
loop_
_entity.id
_entity.type
_entity.pdbx_description
1 polymer ?
#
loop_
_entity_poly.entity_id
_entity_poly.type
_entity_poly.pdbx_seq_one_letter_code
_entity_poly.pdbx_strand_id
1 'polypeptide(L)'
;MAELKITRENFENEVMKSDIPVLIDFWAPWCGPCRMMGPIIEQLADEYEGKAKVGKVNVDEEGELSQAFGVMSIPTIVLVKDGKVVRQAVGARPKAEVEAMLQ
;
A
#
# COMPACT_ATOMS: atom_id res chain seq x y z
N MET A 1 4.79 -6.80 -12.03
CA MET A 1 5.16 -8.01 -11.30
C MET A 1 5.97 -7.71 -10.06
N ALA A 2 6.30 -6.42 -9.86
CA ALA A 2 7.00 -6.00 -8.65
C ALA A 2 6.06 -5.79 -7.46
N GLU A 3 4.74 -5.82 -7.67
CA GLU A 3 3.78 -5.59 -6.60
C GLU A 3 3.86 -6.68 -5.53
N LEU A 4 3.94 -6.26 -4.27
CA LEU A 4 4.05 -7.17 -3.14
C LEU A 4 2.68 -7.51 -2.56
N LYS A 5 2.51 -8.77 -2.17
CA LYS A 5 1.40 -9.12 -1.30
C LYS A 5 1.92 -9.02 0.13
N ILE A 6 1.45 -8.01 0.86
CA ILE A 6 1.91 -7.77 2.22
C ILE A 6 1.00 -8.49 3.20
N THR A 7 1.59 -9.31 4.06
CA THR A 7 0.88 -10.13 5.03
C THR A 7 1.50 -9.92 6.40
N ARG A 8 0.82 -10.41 7.43
CA ARG A 8 1.36 -10.37 8.78
C ARG A 8 2.71 -11.09 8.86
N GLU A 9 2.87 -12.18 8.11
CA GLU A 9 4.10 -12.97 8.11
C GLU A 9 5.29 -12.23 7.53
N ASN A 10 5.08 -11.42 6.48
CA ASN A 10 6.20 -10.74 5.83
C ASN A 10 6.31 -9.26 6.19
N PHE A 11 5.41 -8.74 7.00
CA PHE A 11 5.34 -7.32 7.31
C PHE A 11 6.64 -6.78 7.91
N GLU A 12 7.17 -7.47 8.89
CA GLU A 12 8.40 -7.03 9.56
C GLU A 12 9.55 -6.88 8.56
N ASN A 13 9.79 -7.92 7.76
CA ASN A 13 10.90 -7.92 6.81
C ASN A 13 10.67 -7.00 5.62
N GLU A 14 9.46 -6.98 5.07
CA GLU A 14 9.21 -6.22 3.85
C GLU A 14 8.92 -4.75 4.11
N VAL A 15 8.33 -4.42 5.24
CA VAL A 15 7.90 -3.04 5.53
C VAL A 15 8.76 -2.39 6.60
N MET A 16 8.81 -2.98 7.79
CA MET A 16 9.48 -2.35 8.94
C MET A 16 10.99 -2.25 8.76
N LYS A 17 11.60 -3.26 8.16
CA LYS A 17 13.06 -3.30 7.95
C LYS A 17 13.48 -2.79 6.57
N SER A 18 12.54 -2.25 5.80
CA SER A 18 12.85 -1.80 4.45
C SER A 18 13.77 -0.57 4.46
N ASP A 19 14.79 -0.61 3.62
CA ASP A 19 15.73 0.51 3.42
C ASP A 19 15.12 1.59 2.53
N ILE A 20 14.07 1.25 1.80
CA ILE A 20 13.42 2.16 0.85
C ILE A 20 11.96 2.35 1.26
N PRO A 21 11.32 3.44 0.80
CA PRO A 21 9.92 3.69 1.16
C PRO A 21 9.01 2.55 0.70
N VAL A 22 7.94 2.32 1.45
CA VAL A 22 6.94 1.29 1.13
C VAL A 22 5.57 1.93 1.03
N LEU A 23 4.97 1.83 -0.14
CA LEU A 23 3.60 2.29 -0.38
C LEU A 23 2.66 1.11 -0.24
N ILE A 24 1.66 1.24 0.62
CA ILE A 24 0.74 0.14 0.93
C ILE A 24 -0.68 0.53 0.56
N ASP A 25 -1.33 -0.30 -0.24
CA ASP A 25 -2.74 -0.16 -0.61
C ASP A 25 -3.57 -1.15 0.20
N PHE A 26 -4.40 -0.63 1.10
CA PHE A 26 -5.35 -1.46 1.86
C PHE A 26 -6.63 -1.58 1.05
N TRP A 27 -7.00 -2.80 0.70
CA TRP A 27 -8.07 -3.07 -0.26
C TRP A 27 -8.87 -4.33 0.11
N ALA A 28 -9.98 -4.55 -0.61
CA ALA A 28 -10.74 -5.80 -0.53
C ALA A 28 -11.29 -6.14 -1.90
N PRO A 29 -11.47 -7.44 -2.20
CA PRO A 29 -11.97 -7.85 -3.53
C PRO A 29 -13.37 -7.33 -3.88
N TRP A 30 -14.21 -7.13 -2.87
CA TRP A 30 -15.59 -6.67 -3.05
C TRP A 30 -15.70 -5.15 -3.21
N CYS A 31 -14.61 -4.44 -3.06
CA CYS A 31 -14.62 -2.97 -3.05
C CYS A 31 -14.44 -2.44 -4.47
N GLY A 32 -15.46 -1.78 -5.00
CA GLY A 32 -15.42 -1.20 -6.36
C GLY A 32 -14.30 -0.19 -6.56
N PRO A 33 -14.22 0.85 -5.71
CA PRO A 33 -13.13 1.84 -5.83
C PRO A 33 -11.74 1.21 -5.70
N CYS A 34 -11.60 0.17 -4.90
CA CYS A 34 -10.33 -0.55 -4.77
C CYS A 34 -9.91 -1.18 -6.08
N ARG A 35 -10.88 -1.72 -6.84
CA ARG A 35 -10.60 -2.34 -8.12
C ARG A 35 -10.12 -1.33 -9.16
N MET A 36 -10.58 -0.09 -9.05
CA MET A 36 -10.09 0.99 -9.91
C MET A 36 -8.64 1.33 -9.61
N MET A 37 -8.24 1.21 -8.35
CA MET A 37 -6.86 1.48 -7.93
C MET A 37 -5.89 0.37 -8.33
N GLY A 38 -6.37 -0.86 -8.52
CA GLY A 38 -5.52 -1.99 -8.82
C GLY A 38 -4.49 -1.77 -9.91
N PRO A 39 -4.92 -1.38 -11.12
CA PRO A 39 -3.96 -1.13 -12.21
C PRO A 39 -2.97 -0.01 -11.90
N ILE A 40 -3.41 1.02 -11.17
CA ILE A 40 -2.55 2.15 -10.80
C ILE A 40 -1.43 1.66 -9.86
N ILE A 41 -1.80 0.90 -8.84
CA ILE A 41 -0.85 0.36 -7.87
C ILE A 41 0.14 -0.58 -8.56
N GLU A 42 -0.35 -1.42 -9.46
CA GLU A 42 0.49 -2.35 -10.21
C GLU A 42 1.50 -1.60 -11.09
N GLN A 43 1.05 -0.55 -11.78
CA GLN A 43 1.94 0.28 -12.59
C GLN A 43 3.02 0.93 -11.75
N LEU A 44 2.64 1.49 -10.61
CA LEU A 44 3.62 2.14 -9.73
C LEU A 44 4.63 1.15 -9.17
N ALA A 45 4.18 -0.07 -8.87
CA ALA A 45 5.09 -1.11 -8.40
C ALA A 45 6.19 -1.39 -9.41
N ASP A 46 5.81 -1.48 -10.69
CA ASP A 46 6.78 -1.73 -11.75
C ASP A 46 7.68 -0.53 -12.01
N GLU A 47 7.11 0.67 -12.02
CA GLU A 47 7.85 1.89 -12.31
C GLU A 47 8.85 2.26 -11.21
N TYR A 48 8.53 1.93 -9.97
CA TYR A 48 9.37 2.29 -8.83
C TYR A 48 10.22 1.15 -8.30
N GLU A 49 10.26 0.04 -9.01
CA GLU A 49 11.06 -1.11 -8.61
C GLU A 49 12.50 -0.68 -8.33
N GLY A 50 13.01 -1.04 -7.15
CA GLY A 50 14.34 -0.64 -6.72
C GLY A 50 14.41 0.71 -6.02
N LYS A 51 13.39 1.56 -6.19
CA LYS A 51 13.34 2.90 -5.57
C LYS A 51 12.35 2.95 -4.41
N ALA A 52 11.26 2.21 -4.51
CA ALA A 52 10.25 2.09 -3.47
C ALA A 52 9.59 0.74 -3.64
N LYS A 53 9.13 0.19 -2.54
CA LYS A 53 8.30 -1.02 -2.59
C LYS A 53 6.85 -0.57 -2.69
N VAL A 54 6.06 -1.28 -3.47
CA VAL A 54 4.63 -1.02 -3.61
C VAL A 54 3.92 -2.33 -3.41
N GLY A 55 2.98 -2.35 -2.47
CA GLY A 55 2.30 -3.58 -2.14
C GLY A 55 0.86 -3.36 -1.70
N LYS A 56 0.17 -4.47 -1.47
CA LYS A 56 -1.24 -4.47 -1.11
C LYS A 56 -1.48 -5.31 0.13
N VAL A 57 -2.39 -4.83 0.98
CA VAL A 57 -2.90 -5.58 2.13
C VAL A 57 -4.39 -5.83 1.89
N ASN A 58 -4.77 -7.09 1.83
CA ASN A 58 -6.19 -7.48 1.76
C ASN A 58 -6.77 -7.41 3.16
N VAL A 59 -7.66 -6.44 3.41
CA VAL A 59 -8.18 -6.22 4.76
C VAL A 59 -9.03 -7.38 5.28
N ASP A 60 -9.59 -8.19 4.38
CA ASP A 60 -10.36 -9.37 4.79
C ASP A 60 -9.46 -10.46 5.37
N GLU A 61 -8.24 -10.55 4.83
CA GLU A 61 -7.27 -11.58 5.27
C GLU A 61 -6.37 -11.08 6.39
N GLU A 62 -6.11 -9.78 6.43
CA GLU A 62 -5.14 -9.18 7.35
C GLU A 62 -5.79 -8.14 8.24
N GLY A 63 -6.79 -8.58 9.03
CA GLY A 63 -7.53 -7.68 9.92
C GLY A 63 -6.67 -6.99 10.97
N GLU A 64 -5.70 -7.71 11.53
CA GLU A 64 -4.81 -7.14 12.56
C GLU A 64 -3.93 -6.03 12.00
N LEU A 65 -3.38 -6.23 10.80
CA LEU A 65 -2.58 -5.19 10.14
C LEU A 65 -3.43 -3.96 9.87
N SER A 66 -4.64 -4.19 9.36
CA SER A 66 -5.55 -3.09 9.02
C SER A 66 -5.90 -2.27 10.26
N GLN A 67 -6.16 -2.94 11.37
CA GLN A 67 -6.44 -2.26 12.65
C GLN A 67 -5.21 -1.50 13.14
N ALA A 68 -4.03 -2.09 13.03
CA ALA A 68 -2.80 -1.46 13.49
C ALA A 68 -2.54 -0.14 12.75
N PHE A 69 -2.94 -0.06 11.47
CA PHE A 69 -2.81 1.17 10.69
C PHE A 69 -4.00 2.11 10.84
N GLY A 70 -5.02 1.72 11.61
CA GLY A 70 -6.21 2.54 11.81
C GLY A 70 -7.07 2.69 10.56
N VAL A 71 -7.07 1.68 9.69
CA VAL A 71 -7.84 1.73 8.44
C VAL A 71 -9.32 1.57 8.75
N MET A 72 -10.10 2.61 8.46
CA MET A 72 -11.54 2.64 8.72
C MET A 72 -12.35 2.49 7.43
N SER A 73 -11.78 2.84 6.31
CA SER A 73 -12.45 2.70 5.01
C SER A 73 -11.41 2.36 3.96
N ILE A 74 -11.85 1.81 2.83
CA ILE A 74 -10.96 1.38 1.76
C ILE A 74 -11.40 1.97 0.43
N PRO A 75 -10.47 2.22 -0.49
CA PRO A 75 -9.03 2.00 -0.32
C PRO A 75 -8.41 3.05 0.59
N THR A 76 -7.36 2.66 1.29
CA THR A 76 -6.51 3.57 2.04
C THR A 76 -5.09 3.32 1.59
N ILE A 77 -4.39 4.40 1.22
CA ILE A 77 -3.01 4.32 0.74
C ILE A 77 -2.11 4.93 1.80
N VAL A 78 -1.07 4.21 2.18
CA VAL A 78 -0.16 4.63 3.25
C VAL A 78 1.27 4.56 2.75
N LEU A 79 2.06 5.59 3.04
CA LEU A 79 3.51 5.55 2.78
C LEU A 79 4.25 5.39 4.08
N VAL A 80 5.08 4.36 4.14
CA VAL A 80 5.91 4.05 5.32
C VAL A 80 7.37 4.29 4.96
N LYS A 81 8.07 5.06 5.80
CA LYS A 81 9.51 5.29 5.66
C LYS A 81 10.16 5.03 7.01
N ASP A 82 11.23 4.23 7.01
CA ASP A 82 11.97 3.91 8.23
C ASP A 82 11.05 3.39 9.33
N GLY A 83 10.09 2.55 8.96
CA GLY A 83 9.15 1.95 9.89
C GLY A 83 8.07 2.88 10.40
N LYS A 84 7.91 4.08 9.81
CA LYS A 84 6.92 5.06 10.26
C LYS A 84 5.99 5.49 9.13
N VAL A 85 4.72 5.67 9.45
CA VAL A 85 3.76 6.22 8.50
C VAL A 85 4.06 7.71 8.33
N VAL A 86 4.38 8.11 7.11
CA VAL A 86 4.69 9.52 6.82
C VAL A 86 3.60 10.19 5.99
N ARG A 87 2.78 9.43 5.28
CA ARG A 87 1.66 9.97 4.49
C ARG A 87 0.53 8.95 4.45
N GLN A 88 -0.69 9.46 4.30
CA GLN A 88 -1.86 8.61 4.23
C GLN A 88 -2.93 9.31 3.40
N ALA A 89 -3.64 8.54 2.56
CA ALA A 89 -4.73 9.06 1.76
C ALA A 89 -5.87 8.04 1.77
N VAL A 90 -7.09 8.51 1.99
CA VAL A 90 -8.28 7.68 2.03
C VAL A 90 -9.09 7.92 0.77
N GLY A 91 -9.53 6.83 0.12
CA GLY A 91 -10.34 6.89 -1.08
C GLY A 91 -9.53 6.74 -2.36
N ALA A 92 -10.23 6.42 -3.46
CA ALA A 92 -9.60 6.26 -4.76
C ALA A 92 -9.06 7.60 -5.26
N ARG A 93 -7.90 7.55 -5.91
CA ARG A 93 -7.22 8.75 -6.42
C ARG A 93 -6.58 8.46 -7.76
N PRO A 94 -6.39 9.50 -8.59
CA PRO A 94 -5.66 9.34 -9.85
C PRO A 94 -4.20 8.95 -9.57
N LYS A 95 -3.59 8.31 -10.55
CA LYS A 95 -2.21 7.86 -10.44
C LYS A 95 -1.25 8.98 -10.02
N ALA A 96 -1.44 10.19 -10.58
CA ALA A 96 -0.56 11.32 -10.28
C ALA A 96 -0.57 11.66 -8.79
N GLU A 97 -1.73 11.57 -8.13
CA GLU A 97 -1.82 11.87 -6.70
C GLU A 97 -1.17 10.80 -5.86
N VAL A 98 -1.33 9.53 -6.26
CA VAL A 98 -0.69 8.43 -5.53
C VAL A 98 0.82 8.52 -5.72
N GLU A 99 1.25 8.79 -6.94
CA GLU A 99 2.68 8.94 -7.23
C GLU A 99 3.31 10.08 -6.44
N ALA A 100 2.56 11.17 -6.25
CA ALA A 100 3.04 12.31 -5.46
C ALA A 100 3.36 11.91 -4.03
N MET A 101 2.72 10.89 -3.50
CA MET A 101 3.02 10.40 -2.15
C MET A 101 4.43 9.80 -2.05
N LEU A 102 4.97 9.37 -3.19
CA LEU A 102 6.31 8.77 -3.25
C LEU A 102 7.43 9.80 -3.40
N GLN A 103 7.09 11.05 -3.64
CA GLN A 103 8.07 12.11 -3.86
C GLN A 103 8.69 12.64 -2.57
#